data_ee87875d2ee05205a4befba3711e362c
#
_entry.id   ee87875d2ee05205a4befba3711e362c
#
_cell.length_a   1.000
_cell.length_b   1.000
_cell.length_c   1.000
_cell.angle_alpha   90.00
_cell.angle_beta   90.00
_cell.angle_gamma   90.00
#
_symmetry.space_group_name_H-M   'P 1'
#
loop_
_entity.id
_entity.type
_entity.pdbx_description
1 polymer ?
#
loop_
_entity_poly.entity_id
_entity_poly.type
_entity_poly.pdbx_seq_one_letter_code
_entity_poly.pdbx_strand_id
1 'polypeptide(L)'
;MEEYLIIFSRTIFLYLLVLLVFRLMGKRELGELSILDVAVYLLIAEVAAIALDNYEQSFFKSILPILILFAIQYLNAIFILKNKRVRDVIDGDPSIIVRDGVILEHEMRKQRYNLDDLFQQLREQGVGSIQNIAFAFLEQSGKLSIYLKEDPKFILPLIVDGYLDTKHLRLINKTEQWLEDELRQQGIYSAKQVFYCCYEEGKVHVQLKARKN
;
A
#
# COMPACT_ATOMS: atom_id res chain seq x y z
N MET A 1 -31.59 -11.56 35.34
CA MET A 1 -32.16 -11.39 33.97
C MET A 1 -31.74 -10.07 33.33
N GLU A 2 -31.72 -8.97 34.12
CA GLU A 2 -31.28 -7.65 33.57
C GLU A 2 -29.84 -7.65 33.05
N GLU A 3 -28.88 -8.28 33.75
CA GLU A 3 -27.48 -8.38 33.32
C GLU A 3 -27.34 -9.06 31.96
N TYR A 4 -28.01 -10.19 31.77
CA TYR A 4 -27.97 -10.90 30.46
C TYR A 4 -28.54 -10.06 29.32
N LEU A 5 -29.56 -9.27 29.60
CA LEU A 5 -30.15 -8.36 28.59
C LEU A 5 -29.18 -7.22 28.25
N ILE A 6 -28.47 -6.70 29.25
CA ILE A 6 -27.44 -5.67 29.07
C ILE A 6 -26.28 -6.22 28.22
N ILE A 7 -25.76 -7.40 28.56
CA ILE A 7 -24.66 -8.03 27.82
C ILE A 7 -25.12 -8.32 26.38
N PHE A 8 -26.30 -8.87 26.18
CA PHE A 8 -26.86 -9.16 24.86
C PHE A 8 -27.00 -7.92 24.00
N SER A 9 -27.58 -6.85 24.53
CA SER A 9 -27.75 -5.59 23.80
C SER A 9 -26.41 -4.92 23.48
N ARG A 10 -25.44 -4.91 24.40
CA ARG A 10 -24.08 -4.43 24.18
C ARG A 10 -23.35 -5.20 23.10
N THR A 11 -23.47 -6.53 23.12
CA THR A 11 -22.81 -7.38 22.10
C THR A 11 -23.32 -7.05 20.71
N ILE A 12 -24.64 -6.95 20.52
CA ILE A 12 -25.22 -6.59 19.22
C ILE A 12 -24.76 -5.20 18.79
N PHE A 13 -24.80 -4.23 19.71
CA PHE A 13 -24.42 -2.86 19.37
C PHE A 13 -22.94 -2.77 19.00
N LEU A 14 -22.04 -3.37 19.78
CA LEU A 14 -20.60 -3.36 19.50
C LEU A 14 -20.29 -4.08 18.19
N TYR A 15 -20.94 -5.20 17.91
CA TYR A 15 -20.82 -5.89 16.65
C TYR A 15 -21.21 -4.99 15.46
N LEU A 16 -22.36 -4.33 15.54
CA LEU A 16 -22.80 -3.41 14.49
C LEU A 16 -21.88 -2.18 14.37
N LEU A 17 -21.40 -1.65 15.49
CA LEU A 17 -20.46 -0.54 15.52
C LEU A 17 -19.14 -0.91 14.86
N VAL A 18 -18.54 -2.05 15.18
CA VAL A 18 -17.29 -2.52 14.60
C VAL A 18 -17.47 -2.79 13.09
N LEU A 19 -18.58 -3.41 12.69
CA LEU A 19 -18.90 -3.59 11.26
C LEU A 19 -19.02 -2.24 10.52
N LEU A 20 -19.68 -1.27 11.15
CA LEU A 20 -19.82 0.07 10.57
C LEU A 20 -18.45 0.75 10.42
N VAL A 21 -17.63 0.70 11.47
CA VAL A 21 -16.26 1.23 11.46
C VAL A 21 -15.46 0.62 10.29
N PHE A 22 -15.40 -0.70 10.19
CA PHE A 22 -14.67 -1.38 9.11
C PHE A 22 -15.23 -1.05 7.72
N ARG A 23 -16.54 -0.92 7.59
CA ARG A 23 -17.16 -0.52 6.32
C ARG A 23 -16.82 0.90 5.91
N LEU A 24 -16.70 1.84 6.88
CA LEU A 24 -16.35 3.23 6.63
C LEU A 24 -14.85 3.42 6.33
N MET A 25 -13.99 2.52 6.81
CA MET A 25 -12.55 2.55 6.54
C MET A 25 -12.20 2.29 5.06
N GLY A 26 -13.08 1.63 4.30
CA GLY A 26 -12.97 1.52 2.85
C GLY A 26 -12.49 0.15 2.34
N LYS A 27 -12.64 -0.07 1.02
CA LYS A 27 -12.36 -1.37 0.39
C LYS A 27 -10.87 -1.71 0.28
N ARG A 28 -9.99 -0.71 0.30
CA ARG A 28 -8.54 -0.88 0.19
C ARG A 28 -7.99 -1.70 1.36
N GLU A 29 -8.50 -1.41 2.55
CA GLU A 29 -8.03 -1.98 3.81
C GLU A 29 -8.40 -3.46 3.99
N LEU A 30 -9.37 -3.96 3.22
CA LEU A 30 -9.79 -5.37 3.26
C LEU A 30 -9.00 -6.28 2.30
N GLY A 31 -8.29 -5.70 1.31
CA GLY A 31 -7.57 -6.44 0.27
C GLY A 31 -6.09 -6.66 0.57
N GLU A 32 -5.41 -5.62 1.05
CA GLU A 32 -3.99 -5.63 1.41
C GLU A 32 -3.81 -4.83 2.69
N LEU A 33 -3.85 -5.53 3.82
CA LEU A 33 -3.72 -4.92 5.16
C LEU A 33 -2.30 -4.37 5.35
N SER A 34 -2.20 -3.07 5.64
CA SER A 34 -0.96 -2.49 6.12
C SER A 34 -0.68 -2.90 7.57
N ILE A 35 0.58 -2.79 8.00
CA ILE A 35 0.95 -3.07 9.41
C ILE A 35 0.15 -2.16 10.37
N LEU A 36 -0.12 -0.91 9.96
CA LEU A 36 -0.91 0.02 10.76
C LEU A 36 -2.37 -0.42 10.87
N ASP A 37 -2.97 -0.92 9.78
CA ASP A 37 -4.35 -1.41 9.78
C ASP A 37 -4.49 -2.59 10.73
N VAL A 38 -3.57 -3.55 10.67
CA VAL A 38 -3.55 -4.70 11.59
C VAL A 38 -3.46 -4.25 13.05
N ALA A 39 -2.57 -3.30 13.36
CA ALA A 39 -2.43 -2.79 14.72
C ALA A 39 -3.72 -2.13 15.22
N VAL A 40 -4.36 -1.30 14.40
CA VAL A 40 -5.63 -0.65 14.75
C VAL A 40 -6.76 -1.67 14.92
N TYR A 41 -6.83 -2.69 14.05
CA TYR A 41 -7.85 -3.74 14.16
C TYR A 41 -7.71 -4.56 15.44
N LEU A 42 -6.48 -4.91 15.82
CA LEU A 42 -6.21 -5.60 17.08
C LEU A 42 -6.60 -4.75 18.28
N LEU A 43 -6.27 -3.44 18.26
CA LEU A 43 -6.66 -2.52 19.33
C LEU A 43 -8.19 -2.36 19.42
N ILE A 44 -8.90 -2.24 18.30
CA ILE A 44 -10.36 -2.15 18.29
C ILE A 44 -10.98 -3.44 18.84
N ALA A 45 -10.46 -4.61 18.44
CA ALA A 45 -10.95 -5.89 18.92
C ALA A 45 -10.76 -6.05 20.44
N GLU A 46 -9.58 -5.67 20.96
CA GLU A 46 -9.28 -5.71 22.38
C GLU A 46 -10.18 -4.76 23.18
N VAL A 47 -10.34 -3.53 22.71
CA VAL A 47 -11.23 -2.54 23.37
C VAL A 47 -12.67 -3.03 23.37
N ALA A 48 -13.14 -3.64 22.27
CA ALA A 48 -14.47 -4.22 22.18
C ALA A 48 -14.66 -5.38 23.17
N ALA A 49 -13.65 -6.25 23.32
CA ALA A 49 -13.67 -7.35 24.31
C ALA A 49 -13.74 -6.81 25.74
N ILE A 50 -12.90 -5.83 26.09
CA ILE A 50 -12.92 -5.16 27.41
C ILE A 50 -14.28 -4.48 27.66
N ALA A 51 -14.89 -3.90 26.62
CA ALA A 51 -16.20 -3.26 26.73
C ALA A 51 -17.33 -4.25 27.02
N LEU A 52 -17.20 -5.51 26.59
CA LEU A 52 -18.15 -6.57 26.90
C LEU A 52 -17.95 -7.13 28.34
N ASP A 53 -16.68 -7.28 28.74
CA ASP A 53 -16.32 -7.81 30.04
C ASP A 53 -16.74 -6.85 31.18
N ASN A 54 -16.53 -5.55 31.01
CA ASN A 54 -16.86 -4.52 31.99
C ASN A 54 -18.28 -3.94 31.77
N TYR A 55 -19.30 -4.77 31.77
CA TYR A 55 -20.68 -4.36 31.48
C TYR A 55 -21.27 -3.36 32.52
N GLU A 56 -20.71 -3.25 33.70
CA GLU A 56 -21.10 -2.28 34.75
C GLU A 56 -20.66 -0.85 34.42
N GLN A 57 -19.61 -0.69 33.61
CA GLN A 57 -19.14 0.64 33.23
C GLN A 57 -20.10 1.32 32.24
N SER A 58 -20.02 2.66 32.22
CA SER A 58 -20.79 3.47 31.29
C SER A 58 -20.47 3.06 29.83
N PHE A 59 -21.49 2.72 29.09
CA PHE A 59 -21.39 2.30 27.68
C PHE A 59 -20.62 3.31 26.81
N PHE A 60 -20.83 4.62 27.03
CA PHE A 60 -20.12 5.67 26.31
C PHE A 60 -18.62 5.67 26.55
N LYS A 61 -18.17 5.34 27.76
CA LYS A 61 -16.73 5.22 28.06
C LYS A 61 -16.08 4.07 27.27
N SER A 62 -16.83 3.00 27.04
CA SER A 62 -16.35 1.83 26.29
C SER A 62 -16.27 2.08 24.79
N ILE A 63 -17.14 2.92 24.23
CA ILE A 63 -17.18 3.23 22.80
C ILE A 63 -16.13 4.28 22.40
N LEU A 64 -15.84 5.23 23.28
CA LEU A 64 -14.97 6.36 22.99
C LEU A 64 -13.61 5.97 22.42
N PRO A 65 -12.88 4.97 22.97
CA PRO A 65 -11.60 4.55 22.40
C PRO A 65 -11.75 3.98 20.98
N ILE A 66 -12.83 3.24 20.68
CA ILE A 66 -13.10 2.71 19.33
C ILE A 66 -13.29 3.87 18.34
N LEU A 67 -14.04 4.89 18.71
CA LEU A 67 -14.26 6.07 17.86
C LEU A 67 -12.97 6.87 17.65
N ILE A 68 -12.12 6.98 18.67
CA ILE A 68 -10.81 7.64 18.56
C ILE A 68 -9.90 6.86 17.61
N LEU A 69 -9.81 5.54 17.74
CA LEU A 69 -9.02 4.69 16.85
C LEU A 69 -9.52 4.79 15.40
N PHE A 70 -10.84 4.77 15.20
CA PHE A 70 -11.44 5.00 13.89
C PHE A 70 -11.08 6.38 13.32
N ALA A 71 -11.17 7.45 14.12
CA ALA A 71 -10.83 8.79 13.68
C ALA A 71 -9.35 8.90 13.29
N ILE A 72 -8.44 8.31 14.06
CA ILE A 72 -7.01 8.26 13.76
C ILE A 72 -6.79 7.56 12.43
N GLN A 73 -7.38 6.37 12.24
CA GLN A 73 -7.23 5.59 11.01
C GLN A 73 -7.80 6.34 9.79
N TYR A 74 -8.98 6.92 9.93
CA TYR A 74 -9.60 7.71 8.87
C TYR A 74 -8.75 8.91 8.45
N LEU A 75 -8.18 9.63 9.42
CA LEU A 75 -7.27 10.74 9.16
C LEU A 75 -5.98 10.25 8.47
N ASN A 76 -5.38 9.15 8.94
CA ASN A 76 -4.22 8.54 8.30
C ASN A 76 -4.51 8.18 6.84
N ALA A 77 -5.66 7.56 6.55
CA ALA A 77 -6.05 7.22 5.18
C ALA A 77 -6.11 8.46 4.27
N ILE A 78 -6.66 9.57 4.76
CA ILE A 78 -6.69 10.85 4.02
C ILE A 78 -5.26 11.41 3.80
N PHE A 79 -4.38 11.34 4.80
CA PHE A 79 -3.00 11.82 4.67
C PHE A 79 -2.20 10.99 3.67
N ILE A 80 -2.33 9.68 3.72
CA ILE A 80 -1.69 8.73 2.79
C ILE A 80 -2.15 8.99 1.34
N LEU A 81 -3.45 9.23 1.13
CA LEU A 81 -4.00 9.57 -0.19
C LEU A 81 -3.43 10.86 -0.76
N LYS A 82 -3.20 11.87 0.09
CA LYS A 82 -2.77 13.20 -0.36
C LYS A 82 -1.27 13.35 -0.52
N ASN A 83 -0.48 12.48 0.09
CA ASN A 83 0.96 12.67 0.15
C ASN A 83 1.73 11.36 -0.11
N LYS A 84 2.32 11.25 -1.32
CA LYS A 84 3.14 10.09 -1.70
C LYS A 84 4.28 9.83 -0.72
N ARG A 85 4.96 10.89 -0.22
CA ARG A 85 6.07 10.71 0.73
C ARG A 85 5.63 10.09 2.05
N VAL A 86 4.45 10.47 2.55
CA VAL A 86 3.87 9.87 3.75
C VAL A 86 3.53 8.41 3.49
N ARG A 87 2.95 8.12 2.33
CA ARG A 87 2.65 6.75 1.88
C ARG A 87 3.90 5.87 1.83
N ASP A 88 4.98 6.38 1.22
CA ASP A 88 6.25 5.65 1.07
C ASP A 88 6.92 5.36 2.44
N VAL A 89 6.73 6.24 3.43
CA VAL A 89 7.26 6.04 4.79
C VAL A 89 6.42 5.04 5.58
N ILE A 90 5.09 5.10 5.46
CA ILE A 90 4.16 4.28 6.24
C ILE A 90 4.03 2.89 5.64
N ASP A 91 3.71 2.82 4.36
CA ASP A 91 3.49 1.56 3.66
C ASP A 91 4.83 0.95 3.18
N GLY A 92 5.85 1.76 2.92
CA GLY A 92 7.12 1.37 2.31
C GLY A 92 7.06 1.41 0.78
N ASP A 93 8.21 1.21 0.14
CA ASP A 93 8.32 1.03 -1.32
C ASP A 93 8.61 -0.45 -1.62
N PRO A 94 8.11 -1.00 -2.74
CA PRO A 94 8.55 -2.30 -3.23
C PRO A 94 10.07 -2.34 -3.41
N SER A 95 10.70 -3.46 -3.05
CA SER A 95 12.14 -3.62 -3.16
C SER A 95 12.51 -4.58 -4.28
N ILE A 96 13.45 -4.18 -5.14
CA ILE A 96 13.92 -5.04 -6.24
C ILE A 96 14.82 -6.14 -5.65
N ILE A 97 14.41 -7.39 -5.74
CA ILE A 97 15.15 -8.55 -5.27
C ILE A 97 15.92 -9.24 -6.40
N VAL A 98 15.37 -9.23 -7.61
CA VAL A 98 16.05 -9.74 -8.80
C VAL A 98 16.01 -8.67 -9.89
N ARG A 99 17.15 -8.49 -10.58
CA ARG A 99 17.27 -7.60 -11.75
C ARG A 99 18.09 -8.29 -12.84
N ASP A 100 17.53 -8.38 -14.04
CA ASP A 100 18.17 -8.95 -15.23
C ASP A 100 18.74 -10.38 -15.02
N GLY A 101 18.10 -11.18 -14.17
CA GLY A 101 18.54 -12.52 -13.82
C GLY A 101 19.57 -12.58 -12.68
N VAL A 102 19.88 -11.43 -12.06
CA VAL A 102 20.83 -11.34 -10.94
C VAL A 102 20.08 -11.07 -9.64
N ILE A 103 20.34 -11.91 -8.63
CA ILE A 103 19.78 -11.73 -7.28
C ILE A 103 20.54 -10.61 -6.56
N LEU A 104 19.82 -9.65 -5.99
CA LEU A 104 20.38 -8.52 -5.25
C LEU A 104 20.48 -8.86 -3.76
N GLU A 105 21.55 -9.54 -3.36
CA GLU A 105 21.78 -10.02 -1.99
C GLU A 105 21.65 -8.90 -0.94
N HIS A 106 22.18 -7.71 -1.24
CA HIS A 106 22.10 -6.57 -0.33
C HIS A 106 20.65 -6.16 -0.01
N GLU A 107 19.79 -6.11 -1.04
CA GLU A 107 18.39 -5.78 -0.87
C GLU A 107 17.64 -6.89 -0.11
N MET A 108 17.94 -8.16 -0.41
CA MET A 108 17.37 -9.29 0.33
C MET A 108 17.70 -9.20 1.83
N ARG A 109 18.95 -8.94 2.18
CA ARG A 109 19.38 -8.77 3.58
C ARG A 109 18.66 -7.60 4.27
N LYS A 110 18.51 -6.49 3.57
CA LYS A 110 17.81 -5.30 4.08
C LYS A 110 16.34 -5.60 4.38
N GLN A 111 15.69 -6.40 3.54
CA GLN A 111 14.30 -6.81 3.70
C GLN A 111 14.14 -8.05 4.59
N ARG A 112 15.24 -8.63 5.13
CA ARG A 112 15.24 -9.89 5.89
C ARG A 112 14.58 -11.03 5.12
N TYR A 113 14.73 -11.01 3.80
CA TYR A 113 14.19 -11.98 2.87
C TYR A 113 15.28 -12.97 2.46
N ASN A 114 15.04 -14.26 2.58
CA ASN A 114 16.03 -15.31 2.33
C ASN A 114 15.84 -15.99 0.97
N LEU A 115 16.81 -16.85 0.58
CA LEU A 115 16.75 -17.55 -0.70
C LEU A 115 15.64 -18.61 -0.74
N ASP A 116 15.34 -19.24 0.39
CA ASP A 116 14.29 -20.27 0.45
C ASP A 116 12.91 -19.63 0.18
N ASP A 117 12.67 -18.44 0.75
CA ASP A 117 11.45 -17.64 0.48
C ASP A 117 11.38 -17.24 -1.00
N LEU A 118 12.51 -16.77 -1.58
CA LEU A 118 12.58 -16.40 -2.98
C LEU A 118 12.22 -17.57 -3.88
N PHE A 119 12.90 -18.71 -3.71
CA PHE A 119 12.68 -19.88 -4.54
C PHE A 119 11.30 -20.50 -4.32
N GLN A 120 10.74 -20.43 -3.12
CA GLN A 120 9.36 -20.85 -2.87
C GLN A 120 8.39 -20.04 -3.72
N GLN A 121 8.47 -18.70 -3.64
CA GLN A 121 7.55 -17.83 -4.39
C GLN A 121 7.74 -17.92 -5.91
N LEU A 122 8.98 -18.15 -6.39
CA LEU A 122 9.22 -18.42 -7.81
C LEU A 122 8.49 -19.69 -8.26
N ARG A 123 8.55 -20.76 -7.48
CA ARG A 123 7.82 -22.01 -7.78
C ARG A 123 6.31 -21.83 -7.75
N GLU A 124 5.78 -21.11 -6.76
CA GLU A 124 4.35 -20.81 -6.64
C GLU A 124 3.82 -20.06 -7.86
N GLN A 125 4.65 -19.21 -8.47
CA GLN A 125 4.30 -18.46 -9.67
C GLN A 125 4.71 -19.16 -10.98
N GLY A 126 5.24 -20.39 -10.91
CA GLY A 126 5.61 -21.17 -12.08
C GLY A 126 6.87 -20.69 -12.81
N VAL A 127 7.71 -19.88 -12.16
CA VAL A 127 8.95 -19.38 -12.75
C VAL A 127 10.08 -20.38 -12.57
N GLY A 128 10.47 -21.04 -13.65
CA GLY A 128 11.48 -22.11 -13.64
C GLY A 128 12.92 -21.63 -13.67
N SER A 129 13.20 -20.38 -14.03
CA SER A 129 14.57 -19.86 -14.13
C SER A 129 14.67 -18.39 -13.75
N ILE A 130 15.62 -18.07 -12.86
CA ILE A 130 15.96 -16.70 -12.50
C ILE A 130 16.49 -15.92 -13.71
N GLN A 131 17.17 -16.58 -14.63
CA GLN A 131 17.76 -15.95 -15.83
C GLN A 131 16.70 -15.34 -16.74
N ASN A 132 15.46 -15.81 -16.68
CA ASN A 132 14.34 -15.30 -17.46
C ASN A 132 13.67 -14.08 -16.83
N ILE A 133 14.05 -13.72 -15.60
CA ILE A 133 13.47 -12.60 -14.86
C ILE A 133 14.15 -11.30 -15.30
N ALA A 134 13.35 -10.34 -15.77
CA ALA A 134 13.80 -8.96 -15.93
C ALA A 134 13.84 -8.26 -14.57
N PHE A 135 12.72 -8.30 -13.83
CA PHE A 135 12.61 -7.76 -12.48
C PHE A 135 11.75 -8.65 -11.58
N ALA A 136 12.14 -8.77 -10.32
CA ALA A 136 11.27 -9.28 -9.26
C ALA A 136 11.26 -8.26 -8.11
N PHE A 137 10.07 -7.77 -7.79
CA PHE A 137 9.84 -6.83 -6.70
C PHE A 137 9.25 -7.57 -5.51
N LEU A 138 9.84 -7.37 -4.34
CA LEU A 138 9.23 -7.75 -3.08
C LEU A 138 8.27 -6.65 -2.67
N GLU A 139 6.98 -6.94 -2.73
CA GLU A 139 5.92 -6.02 -2.36
C GLU A 139 5.83 -5.85 -0.84
N GLN A 140 5.08 -4.85 -0.40
CA GLN A 140 4.84 -4.59 1.03
C GLN A 140 4.12 -5.74 1.73
N SER A 141 3.31 -6.49 0.98
CA SER A 141 2.62 -7.71 1.46
C SER A 141 3.57 -8.90 1.67
N GLY A 142 4.86 -8.77 1.33
CA GLY A 142 5.83 -9.87 1.34
C GLY A 142 5.73 -10.80 0.13
N LYS A 143 4.85 -10.52 -0.85
CA LYS A 143 4.73 -11.28 -2.09
C LYS A 143 5.69 -10.76 -3.15
N LEU A 144 6.08 -11.61 -4.09
CA LEU A 144 6.85 -11.21 -5.25
C LEU A 144 5.94 -10.86 -6.44
N SER A 145 6.21 -9.69 -7.05
CA SER A 145 5.74 -9.36 -8.38
C SER A 145 6.86 -9.62 -9.38
N ILE A 146 6.65 -10.54 -10.33
CA ILE A 146 7.70 -11.01 -11.23
C ILE A 146 7.39 -10.59 -12.66
N TYR A 147 8.39 -10.02 -13.34
CA TYR A 147 8.35 -9.60 -14.73
C TYR A 147 9.42 -10.35 -15.50
N LEU A 148 9.00 -11.10 -16.52
CA LEU A 148 9.91 -11.90 -17.35
C LEU A 148 10.48 -11.07 -18.51
N LYS A 149 11.66 -11.42 -18.99
CA LYS A 149 12.33 -10.75 -20.11
C LYS A 149 11.56 -10.87 -21.43
N GLU A 150 10.77 -11.92 -21.58
CA GLU A 150 9.95 -12.19 -22.78
C GLU A 150 8.65 -11.37 -22.79
N ASP A 151 8.19 -10.88 -21.63
CA ASP A 151 7.01 -10.02 -21.51
C ASP A 151 7.42 -8.63 -21.00
N PRO A 152 7.84 -7.73 -21.92
CA PRO A 152 8.32 -6.40 -21.54
C PRO A 152 7.22 -5.44 -21.09
N LYS A 153 5.98 -5.90 -20.91
CA LYS A 153 4.83 -5.07 -20.45
C LYS A 153 4.88 -4.78 -18.95
N PHE A 154 5.98 -4.25 -18.57
CA PHE A 154 6.20 -3.82 -17.22
C PHE A 154 6.13 -2.28 -17.21
N ILE A 155 5.07 -1.80 -16.59
CA ILE A 155 4.80 -0.37 -16.48
C ILE A 155 5.43 0.15 -15.19
N LEU A 156 6.46 1.00 -15.35
CA LEU A 156 7.02 1.75 -14.23
C LEU A 156 6.45 3.16 -14.22
N PRO A 157 5.73 3.55 -13.16
CA PRO A 157 5.33 4.94 -13.01
C PRO A 157 6.55 5.82 -12.79
N LEU A 158 6.75 6.82 -13.66
CA LEU A 158 7.83 7.80 -13.56
C LEU A 158 7.42 9.02 -12.73
N ILE A 159 6.12 9.36 -12.76
CA ILE A 159 5.53 10.39 -11.90
C ILE A 159 4.23 9.85 -11.33
N VAL A 160 4.07 9.98 -10.01
CA VAL A 160 2.84 9.64 -9.29
C VAL A 160 2.46 10.81 -8.39
N ASP A 161 1.23 11.31 -8.49
CA ASP A 161 0.70 12.43 -7.70
C ASP A 161 1.55 13.71 -7.78
N GLY A 162 2.33 13.88 -8.85
CA GLY A 162 3.24 15.02 -9.03
C GLY A 162 4.64 14.82 -8.44
N TYR A 163 4.93 13.64 -7.92
CA TYR A 163 6.27 13.26 -7.43
C TYR A 163 6.98 12.41 -8.48
N LEU A 164 8.20 12.83 -8.79
CA LEU A 164 9.10 12.13 -9.70
C LEU A 164 9.73 10.93 -9.00
N ASP A 165 9.70 9.77 -9.65
CA ASP A 165 10.40 8.58 -9.17
C ASP A 165 11.73 8.41 -9.90
N THR A 166 12.80 8.88 -9.26
CA THR A 166 14.17 8.81 -9.82
C THR A 166 14.71 7.38 -9.86
N LYS A 167 14.20 6.48 -9.00
CA LYS A 167 14.61 5.07 -9.01
C LYS A 167 14.11 4.42 -10.30
N HIS A 168 12.85 4.65 -10.66
CA HIS A 168 12.24 4.12 -11.88
C HIS A 168 12.88 4.69 -13.16
N LEU A 169 13.25 5.97 -13.18
CA LEU A 169 14.00 6.55 -14.30
C LEU A 169 15.35 5.83 -14.54
N ARG A 170 16.07 5.53 -13.45
CA ARG A 170 17.33 4.78 -13.54
C ARG A 170 17.14 3.36 -14.06
N LEU A 171 16.03 2.71 -13.73
CA LEU A 171 15.72 1.36 -14.22
C LEU A 171 15.53 1.30 -15.74
N ILE A 172 14.99 2.36 -16.32
CA ILE A 172 14.82 2.49 -17.77
C ILE A 172 16.00 3.22 -18.46
N ASN A 173 17.11 3.45 -17.73
CA ASN A 173 18.28 4.16 -18.20
C ASN A 173 17.99 5.57 -18.74
N LYS A 174 17.08 6.30 -18.09
CA LYS A 174 16.70 7.68 -18.42
C LYS A 174 17.04 8.63 -17.28
N THR A 175 17.18 9.93 -17.61
CA THR A 175 17.48 11.01 -16.66
C THR A 175 16.23 11.83 -16.35
N GLU A 176 16.28 12.60 -15.26
CA GLU A 176 15.23 13.57 -14.93
C GLU A 176 15.08 14.61 -16.02
N GLN A 177 16.21 15.10 -16.58
CA GLN A 177 16.21 16.08 -17.67
C GLN A 177 15.50 15.55 -18.90
N TRP A 178 15.76 14.28 -19.29
CA TRP A 178 15.04 13.65 -20.40
C TRP A 178 13.53 13.66 -20.17
N LEU A 179 13.06 13.32 -18.97
CA LEU A 179 11.62 13.32 -18.68
C LEU A 179 11.03 14.73 -18.70
N GLU A 180 11.75 15.72 -18.18
CA GLU A 180 11.31 17.13 -18.25
C GLU A 180 11.17 17.60 -19.71
N ASP A 181 12.10 17.22 -20.59
CA ASP A 181 12.05 17.59 -22.00
C ASP A 181 10.86 16.92 -22.71
N GLU A 182 10.58 15.64 -22.41
CA GLU A 182 9.40 14.93 -22.93
C GLU A 182 8.09 15.57 -22.46
N LEU A 183 8.02 15.98 -21.18
CA LEU A 183 6.85 16.68 -20.64
C LEU A 183 6.65 18.05 -21.31
N ARG A 184 7.74 18.82 -21.55
CA ARG A 184 7.68 20.12 -22.24
C ARG A 184 7.20 19.99 -23.68
N GLN A 185 7.59 18.95 -24.39
CA GLN A 185 7.09 18.67 -25.74
C GLN A 185 5.57 18.46 -25.77
N GLN A 186 5.00 17.95 -24.66
CA GLN A 186 3.55 17.80 -24.46
C GLN A 186 2.87 19.03 -23.84
N GLY A 187 3.60 20.16 -23.69
CA GLY A 187 3.07 21.41 -23.10
C GLY A 187 2.95 21.39 -21.57
N ILE A 188 3.63 20.44 -20.91
CA ILE A 188 3.60 20.27 -19.46
C ILE A 188 4.90 20.79 -18.87
N TYR A 189 4.84 21.84 -18.06
CA TYR A 189 6.01 22.55 -17.54
C TYR A 189 6.33 22.21 -16.07
N SER A 190 5.50 21.38 -15.43
CA SER A 190 5.72 21.01 -14.03
C SER A 190 5.18 19.60 -13.73
N ALA A 191 6.01 18.75 -13.17
CA ALA A 191 5.62 17.43 -12.68
C ALA A 191 4.46 17.50 -11.67
N LYS A 192 4.30 18.60 -10.92
CA LYS A 192 3.20 18.79 -9.95
C LYS A 192 1.81 18.77 -10.57
N GLN A 193 1.68 19.06 -11.87
CA GLN A 193 0.43 19.01 -12.62
C GLN A 193 0.05 17.59 -13.05
N VAL A 194 1.02 16.66 -13.01
CA VAL A 194 0.88 15.28 -13.47
C VAL A 194 0.29 14.44 -12.34
N PHE A 195 -0.77 13.70 -12.65
CA PHE A 195 -1.33 12.68 -11.76
C PHE A 195 -0.55 11.37 -11.89
N TYR A 196 -0.33 10.95 -13.14
CA TYR A 196 0.37 9.73 -13.50
C TYR A 196 1.20 9.93 -14.77
N CYS A 197 2.41 9.37 -14.80
CA CYS A 197 3.24 9.32 -15.98
C CYS A 197 4.00 8.00 -16.02
N CYS A 198 4.01 7.34 -17.17
CA CYS A 198 4.83 6.15 -17.42
C CYS A 198 5.52 6.22 -18.79
N TYR A 199 6.50 5.32 -18.99
CA TYR A 199 7.16 5.11 -20.29
C TYR A 199 6.82 3.72 -20.79
N GLU A 200 6.15 3.64 -21.92
CA GLU A 200 5.67 2.39 -22.50
C GLU A 200 5.82 2.45 -24.02
N GLU A 201 6.30 1.38 -24.63
CA GLU A 201 6.47 1.24 -26.10
C GLU A 201 7.21 2.43 -26.76
N GLY A 202 8.22 2.95 -26.08
CA GLY A 202 9.02 4.08 -26.59
C GLY A 202 8.38 5.46 -26.44
N LYS A 203 7.24 5.57 -25.75
CA LYS A 203 6.49 6.82 -25.56
C LYS A 203 6.24 7.13 -24.09
N VAL A 204 6.20 8.42 -23.80
CA VAL A 204 5.81 8.92 -22.46
C VAL A 204 4.31 9.17 -22.47
N HIS A 205 3.58 8.43 -21.63
CA HIS A 205 2.14 8.59 -21.42
C HIS A 205 1.91 9.42 -20.16
N VAL A 206 1.08 10.47 -20.26
CA VAL A 206 0.85 11.41 -19.18
C VAL A 206 -0.65 11.60 -18.93
N GLN A 207 -1.04 11.52 -17.67
CA GLN A 207 -2.36 11.92 -17.20
C GLN A 207 -2.22 13.10 -16.24
N LEU A 208 -2.88 14.22 -16.55
CA LEU A 208 -2.89 15.40 -15.68
C LEU A 208 -3.84 15.20 -14.49
N LYS A 209 -3.55 15.91 -13.41
CA LYS A 209 -4.49 16.02 -12.28
C LYS A 209 -5.79 16.67 -12.71
N ALA A 210 -6.90 16.15 -12.21
CA ALA A 210 -8.19 16.79 -12.42
C ALA A 210 -8.15 18.23 -11.87
N ARG A 211 -8.64 19.19 -12.67
CA ARG A 211 -8.82 20.55 -12.18
C ARG A 211 -9.82 20.51 -11.01
N LYS A 212 -9.40 21.01 -9.84
CA LYS A 212 -10.37 21.25 -8.78
C LYS A 212 -11.32 22.35 -9.26
N ASN A 213 -12.56 21.97 -9.50
CA ASN A 213 -13.65 22.94 -9.60
C ASN A 213 -13.89 23.59 -8.25
#